data_37d1fea6e8c238c273b127b557f82637
#
_entry.id   37d1fea6e8c238c273b127b557f82637
#
_cell.length_a   1.000
_cell.length_b   1.000
_cell.length_c   1.000
_cell.angle_alpha   90.00
_cell.angle_beta   90.00
_cell.angle_gamma   90.00
#
_symmetry.space_group_name_H-M   'P 1'
#
loop_
_entity.id
_entity.type
_entity.pdbx_description
1 polymer ?
#
loop_
_entity_poly.entity_id
_entity_poly.type
_entity_poly.pdbx_seq_one_letter_code
_entity_poly.pdbx_strand_id
1 'polypeptide(L)'
;MFFGRYNLYIQSMALLLNFKEKVELRFVELAAIGIYWTWFTALASYTQSTPELVGYVVLSHGVSGLLHIQITLSHFCMETFTKDQPVYTSDENDWFRLQLATTMDVDCPEWLDWFHGGLQFQIEHHLFPRVPRHNLREVQKLVKAFCKKEGLHFHEVGFMQGNAEVIAGLYQTALAARALPRDGQSVKRLKESWTWEMFNAEG
;
A
#
# COMPACT_ATOMS: atom_id res chain seq x y z
N MET A 1 7.35 -9.55 -2.71
CA MET A 1 5.96 -9.51 -2.27
C MET A 1 5.52 -10.71 -1.43
N PHE A 2 5.89 -11.95 -1.75
CA PHE A 2 5.66 -13.13 -0.90
C PHE A 2 6.12 -12.91 0.56
N PHE A 3 7.25 -12.25 0.75
CA PHE A 3 7.80 -11.91 2.07
C PHE A 3 7.24 -10.61 2.68
N GLY A 4 6.37 -9.88 1.99
CA GLY A 4 5.82 -8.60 2.47
C GLY A 4 5.08 -8.75 3.80
N ARG A 5 4.31 -9.82 3.95
CA ARG A 5 3.58 -10.10 5.19
C ARG A 5 4.50 -10.38 6.39
N TYR A 6 5.61 -11.06 6.16
CA TYR A 6 6.62 -11.27 7.22
C TYR A 6 7.28 -9.95 7.62
N ASN A 7 7.51 -9.06 6.66
CA ASN A 7 8.02 -7.72 6.95
C ASN A 7 7.04 -6.93 7.82
N LEU A 8 5.73 -6.99 7.55
CA LEU A 8 4.70 -6.36 8.39
C LEU A 8 4.72 -6.93 9.83
N TYR A 9 4.86 -8.24 10.00
CA TYR A 9 4.98 -8.83 11.34
C TYR A 9 6.21 -8.33 12.09
N ILE A 10 7.37 -8.26 11.41
CA ILE A 10 8.62 -7.76 12.00
C ILE A 10 8.48 -6.29 12.41
N GLN A 11 7.91 -5.45 11.55
CA GLN A 11 7.70 -4.04 11.82
C GLN A 11 6.71 -3.82 12.98
N SER A 12 5.57 -4.53 12.98
CA SER A 12 4.59 -4.46 14.06
C SER A 12 5.21 -4.88 15.40
N MET A 13 5.97 -5.96 15.42
CA MET A 13 6.66 -6.39 16.63
C MET A 13 7.75 -5.41 17.06
N ALA A 14 8.51 -4.85 16.13
CA ALA A 14 9.52 -3.84 16.44
C ALA A 14 8.90 -2.59 17.07
N LEU A 15 7.76 -2.11 16.55
CA LEU A 15 7.01 -0.99 17.11
C LEU A 15 6.44 -1.33 18.50
N LEU A 16 5.75 -2.46 18.63
CA LEU A 16 5.08 -2.84 19.86
C LEU A 16 6.05 -3.17 20.99
N LEU A 17 7.26 -3.64 20.68
CA LEU A 17 8.32 -3.89 21.68
C LEU A 17 9.18 -2.65 21.96
N ASN A 18 9.07 -1.59 21.17
CA ASN A 18 9.73 -0.33 21.43
C ASN A 18 8.90 0.53 22.42
N PHE A 19 9.17 0.38 23.70
CA PHE A 19 8.46 1.11 24.77
C PHE A 19 8.75 2.62 24.81
N LYS A 20 9.66 3.12 23.96
CA LYS A 20 9.90 4.57 23.81
C LYS A 20 8.83 5.24 22.96
N GLU A 21 8.17 4.49 22.08
CA GLU A 21 7.09 4.98 21.25
C GLU A 21 5.75 4.90 21.99
N LYS A 22 4.89 5.89 21.83
CA LYS A 22 3.57 5.91 22.44
C LYS A 22 2.57 5.17 21.55
N VAL A 23 2.18 3.97 21.93
CA VAL A 23 1.12 3.16 21.27
C VAL A 23 -0.04 2.99 22.24
N GLU A 24 -1.20 3.53 21.89
CA GLU A 24 -2.37 3.60 22.80
C GLU A 24 -2.89 2.23 23.24
N LEU A 25 -3.02 1.29 22.30
CA LEU A 25 -3.59 -0.05 22.55
C LEU A 25 -2.53 -1.16 22.51
N ARG A 26 -1.28 -0.85 22.84
CA ARG A 26 -0.12 -1.75 22.76
C ARG A 26 -0.40 -3.17 23.30
N PHE A 27 -0.95 -3.28 24.48
CA PHE A 27 -1.20 -4.59 25.10
C PHE A 27 -2.35 -5.35 24.44
N VAL A 28 -3.35 -4.63 23.93
CA VAL A 28 -4.45 -5.23 23.14
C VAL A 28 -3.91 -5.80 21.83
N GLU A 29 -3.05 -5.05 21.15
CA GLU A 29 -2.43 -5.49 19.91
C GLU A 29 -1.48 -6.67 20.13
N LEU A 30 -0.65 -6.64 21.17
CA LEU A 30 0.20 -7.78 21.55
C LEU A 30 -0.64 -9.03 21.88
N ALA A 31 -1.75 -8.86 22.61
CA ALA A 31 -2.67 -9.98 22.89
C ALA A 31 -3.31 -10.52 21.60
N ALA A 32 -3.76 -9.65 20.69
CA ALA A 32 -4.32 -10.04 19.41
C ALA A 32 -3.31 -10.84 18.55
N ILE A 33 -2.05 -10.37 18.50
CA ILE A 33 -0.97 -11.09 17.82
C ILE A 33 -0.72 -12.44 18.48
N GLY A 34 -0.72 -12.50 19.81
CA GLY A 34 -0.58 -13.75 20.56
C GLY A 34 -1.70 -14.76 20.26
N ILE A 35 -2.96 -14.28 20.23
CA ILE A 35 -4.13 -15.10 19.85
C ILE A 35 -3.98 -15.61 18.41
N TYR A 36 -3.60 -14.73 17.49
CA TYR A 36 -3.39 -15.11 16.08
C TYR A 36 -2.35 -16.22 15.94
N TRP A 37 -1.18 -16.08 16.54
CA TRP A 37 -0.14 -17.08 16.45
C TRP A 37 -0.51 -18.38 17.17
N THR A 38 -1.28 -18.30 18.25
CA THR A 38 -1.76 -19.49 18.98
C THR A 38 -2.66 -20.34 18.09
N TRP A 39 -3.68 -19.75 17.45
CA TRP A 39 -4.56 -20.53 16.59
C TRP A 39 -3.87 -20.96 15.29
N PHE A 40 -3.00 -20.10 14.73
CA PHE A 40 -2.25 -20.44 13.51
C PHE A 40 -1.34 -21.65 13.73
N THR A 41 -0.59 -21.68 14.83
CA THR A 41 0.27 -22.81 15.18
C THR A 41 -0.55 -24.05 15.58
N ALA A 42 -1.68 -23.87 16.24
CA ALA A 42 -2.61 -24.95 16.52
C ALA A 42 -3.11 -25.61 15.23
N LEU A 43 -3.52 -24.84 14.22
CA LEU A 43 -3.88 -25.41 12.90
C LEU A 43 -2.68 -26.07 12.21
N ALA A 44 -1.50 -25.44 12.25
CA ALA A 44 -0.29 -26.03 11.69
C ALA A 44 0.06 -27.39 12.32
N SER A 45 -0.26 -27.60 13.59
CA SER A 45 0.01 -28.87 14.28
C SER A 45 -0.85 -30.04 13.79
N TYR A 46 -1.93 -29.79 13.06
CA TYR A 46 -2.74 -30.86 12.43
C TYR A 46 -2.14 -31.38 11.13
N THR A 47 -1.12 -30.71 10.56
CA THR A 47 -0.43 -31.21 9.36
C THR A 47 0.32 -32.51 9.69
N GLN A 48 0.22 -33.51 8.81
CA GLN A 48 0.78 -34.85 9.06
C GLN A 48 2.18 -34.99 8.47
N SER A 49 2.62 -34.10 7.63
CA SER A 49 3.91 -34.14 6.96
C SER A 49 4.54 -32.77 6.78
N THR A 50 5.87 -32.73 6.66
CA THR A 50 6.61 -31.49 6.37
C THR A 50 6.14 -30.79 5.09
N PRO A 51 5.87 -31.49 3.96
CA PRO A 51 5.31 -30.85 2.76
C PRO A 51 3.95 -30.20 3.00
N GLU A 52 3.07 -30.79 3.79
CA GLU A 52 1.78 -30.18 4.16
C GLU A 52 1.96 -28.93 5.00
N LEU A 53 2.86 -28.97 5.99
CA LEU A 53 3.18 -27.80 6.81
C LEU A 53 3.72 -26.66 5.94
N VAL A 54 4.67 -26.95 5.06
CA VAL A 54 5.22 -25.96 4.12
C VAL A 54 4.13 -25.44 3.21
N GLY A 55 3.29 -26.31 2.65
CA GLY A 55 2.14 -25.94 1.84
C GLY A 55 1.17 -25.02 2.59
N TYR A 56 0.82 -25.34 3.83
CA TYR A 56 -0.05 -24.53 4.67
C TYR A 56 0.54 -23.12 4.89
N VAL A 57 1.81 -23.00 5.26
CA VAL A 57 2.49 -21.72 5.49
C VAL A 57 2.59 -20.92 4.19
N VAL A 58 3.00 -21.54 3.09
CA VAL A 58 3.17 -20.91 1.78
C VAL A 58 1.83 -20.40 1.25
N LEU A 59 0.79 -21.22 1.29
CA LEU A 59 -0.54 -20.83 0.78
C LEU A 59 -1.17 -19.75 1.64
N SER A 60 -1.15 -19.89 2.96
CA SER A 60 -1.78 -18.91 3.87
C SER A 60 -1.14 -17.53 3.79
N HIS A 61 0.16 -17.43 3.55
CA HIS A 61 0.88 -16.17 3.43
C HIS A 61 1.01 -15.70 1.97
N GLY A 62 1.17 -16.62 1.01
CA GLY A 62 1.32 -16.30 -0.40
C GLY A 62 0.04 -15.78 -1.04
N VAL A 63 -1.11 -16.40 -0.75
CA VAL A 63 -2.41 -15.93 -1.26
C VAL A 63 -2.72 -14.52 -0.73
N SER A 64 -2.46 -14.25 0.53
CA SER A 64 -2.62 -12.90 1.07
C SER A 64 -1.63 -11.87 0.48
N GLY A 65 -0.50 -12.32 -0.05
CA GLY A 65 0.44 -11.48 -0.81
C GLY A 65 -0.17 -10.88 -2.09
N LEU A 66 -1.14 -11.55 -2.72
CA LEU A 66 -1.86 -11.00 -3.88
C LEU A 66 -2.68 -9.76 -3.50
N LEU A 67 -3.36 -9.78 -2.36
CA LEU A 67 -4.07 -8.61 -1.84
C LEU A 67 -3.10 -7.47 -1.52
N HIS A 68 -1.95 -7.79 -0.94
CA HIS A 68 -0.93 -6.79 -0.65
C HIS A 68 -0.39 -6.14 -1.93
N ILE A 69 -0.22 -6.90 -3.02
CA ILE A 69 0.13 -6.35 -4.34
C ILE A 69 -0.92 -5.35 -4.80
N GLN A 70 -2.20 -5.66 -4.67
CA GLN A 70 -3.29 -4.77 -5.10
C GLN A 70 -3.32 -3.46 -4.31
N ILE A 71 -3.12 -3.54 -2.98
CA ILE A 71 -3.11 -2.35 -2.11
C ILE A 71 -1.92 -1.43 -2.45
N THR A 72 -0.74 -2.01 -2.66
CA THR A 72 0.48 -1.22 -2.95
C THR A 72 0.50 -0.67 -4.37
N LEU A 73 -0.17 -1.32 -5.31
CA LEU A 73 -0.11 -0.99 -6.72
C LEU A 73 -0.56 0.45 -7.00
N SER A 74 -1.65 0.88 -6.37
CA SER A 74 -2.28 2.17 -6.66
C SER A 74 -1.52 3.40 -6.17
N HIS A 75 -0.48 3.23 -5.35
CA HIS A 75 0.28 4.35 -4.78
C HIS A 75 1.77 4.32 -5.09
N PHE A 76 2.39 3.14 -5.14
CA PHE A 76 3.85 3.01 -5.22
C PHE A 76 4.47 3.37 -6.58
N CYS A 77 3.68 3.47 -7.64
CA CYS A 77 4.14 3.95 -8.95
C CYS A 77 3.83 5.43 -9.18
N MET A 78 3.07 6.05 -8.25
CA MET A 78 2.64 7.44 -8.39
C MET A 78 3.66 8.41 -7.79
N GLU A 79 3.49 9.70 -8.10
CA GLU A 79 4.36 10.74 -7.59
C GLU A 79 4.24 10.87 -6.07
N THR A 80 5.38 10.99 -5.40
CA THR A 80 5.47 11.26 -3.97
C THR A 80 5.82 12.73 -3.77
N PHE A 81 5.02 13.42 -2.97
CA PHE A 81 5.24 14.84 -2.66
C PHE A 81 5.81 15.00 -1.26
N THR A 82 6.78 15.88 -1.11
CA THR A 82 7.31 16.30 0.19
C THR A 82 6.63 17.61 0.62
N LYS A 83 6.57 17.87 1.93
CA LYS A 83 5.94 19.07 2.51
C LYS A 83 6.48 20.39 1.95
N ASP A 84 7.69 20.37 1.38
CA ASP A 84 8.36 21.54 0.83
C ASP A 84 8.01 21.81 -0.63
N GLN A 85 7.15 21.00 -1.24
CA GLN A 85 6.73 21.19 -2.63
C GLN A 85 5.47 22.06 -2.73
N PRO A 86 5.39 22.95 -3.75
CA PRO A 86 4.29 23.93 -3.88
C PRO A 86 2.90 23.31 -4.07
N VAL A 87 2.80 22.03 -4.37
CA VAL A 87 1.53 21.28 -4.52
C VAL A 87 0.71 21.26 -3.22
N TYR A 88 1.36 21.45 -2.06
CA TYR A 88 0.68 21.56 -0.75
C TYR A 88 0.25 23.00 -0.41
N THR A 89 0.38 23.96 -1.32
CA THR A 89 -0.04 25.35 -1.07
C THR A 89 -1.54 25.51 -1.27
N SER A 90 -2.26 25.51 -0.18
CA SER A 90 -3.42 26.31 0.23
C SER A 90 -4.63 26.55 -0.70
N ASP A 91 -4.73 26.01 -1.91
CA ASP A 91 -5.91 26.20 -2.76
C ASP A 91 -6.79 24.93 -2.70
N GLU A 92 -8.08 25.09 -2.32
CA GLU A 92 -9.03 23.99 -2.22
C GLU A 92 -9.17 23.17 -3.54
N ASN A 93 -8.83 23.80 -4.66
CA ASN A 93 -8.78 23.17 -5.98
C ASN A 93 -7.60 22.19 -6.15
N ASP A 94 -6.57 22.27 -5.32
CA ASP A 94 -5.39 21.43 -5.42
C ASP A 94 -5.61 20.03 -4.83
N TRP A 95 -6.58 19.85 -3.90
CA TRP A 95 -6.87 18.56 -3.30
C TRP A 95 -7.29 17.50 -4.34
N PHE A 96 -8.22 17.87 -5.26
CA PHE A 96 -8.68 16.95 -6.30
C PHE A 96 -7.53 16.54 -7.23
N ARG A 97 -6.71 17.51 -7.67
CA ARG A 97 -5.54 17.29 -8.51
C ARG A 97 -4.49 16.44 -7.79
N LEU A 98 -4.31 16.68 -6.49
CA LEU A 98 -3.40 15.89 -5.65
C LEU A 98 -3.84 14.42 -5.62
N GLN A 99 -5.13 14.14 -5.41
CA GLN A 99 -5.64 12.76 -5.42
C GLN A 99 -5.37 12.08 -6.78
N LEU A 100 -5.59 12.78 -7.90
CA LEU A 100 -5.29 12.25 -9.24
C LEU A 100 -3.79 12.02 -9.47
N ALA A 101 -2.92 12.86 -8.90
CA ALA A 101 -1.48 12.77 -9.08
C ALA A 101 -0.83 11.69 -8.20
N THR A 102 -1.42 11.39 -7.04
CA THR A 102 -0.87 10.44 -6.06
C THR A 102 -1.50 9.04 -6.10
N THR A 103 -2.53 8.88 -6.94
CA THR A 103 -3.32 7.64 -6.97
C THR A 103 -3.59 7.23 -8.41
N MET A 104 -3.61 5.93 -8.66
CA MET A 104 -4.01 5.39 -9.96
C MET A 104 -5.09 4.32 -9.82
N ASP A 105 -5.82 4.11 -10.89
CA ASP A 105 -6.75 3.01 -11.03
C ASP A 105 -6.12 1.84 -11.80
N VAL A 106 -6.65 0.65 -11.55
CA VAL A 106 -6.27 -0.57 -12.28
C VAL A 106 -7.40 -0.96 -13.22
N ASP A 107 -7.14 -0.91 -14.53
CA ASP A 107 -8.08 -1.40 -15.53
C ASP A 107 -8.27 -2.91 -15.41
N CYS A 108 -9.51 -3.33 -15.24
CA CYS A 108 -9.91 -4.73 -15.22
C CYS A 108 -11.33 -4.93 -15.74
N PRO A 109 -11.63 -6.08 -16.36
CA PRO A 109 -12.98 -6.42 -16.79
C PRO A 109 -13.92 -6.59 -15.60
N GLU A 110 -15.22 -6.26 -15.78
CA GLU A 110 -16.25 -6.26 -14.73
C GLU A 110 -16.34 -7.58 -13.94
N TRP A 111 -16.12 -8.71 -14.60
CA TRP A 111 -16.17 -10.03 -13.95
C TRP A 111 -15.04 -10.26 -12.92
N LEU A 112 -13.99 -9.41 -12.92
CA LEU A 112 -12.91 -9.43 -11.92
C LEU A 112 -13.17 -8.50 -10.72
N ASP A 113 -14.22 -7.71 -10.71
CA ASP A 113 -14.53 -6.78 -9.64
C ASP A 113 -14.60 -7.46 -8.26
N TRP A 114 -15.16 -8.66 -8.22
CA TRP A 114 -15.22 -9.47 -6.99
C TRP A 114 -13.83 -9.84 -6.44
N PHE A 115 -12.87 -10.09 -7.33
CA PHE A 115 -11.51 -10.45 -6.95
C PHE A 115 -10.74 -9.23 -6.43
N HIS A 116 -10.88 -8.09 -7.08
CA HIS A 116 -10.26 -6.84 -6.66
C HIS A 116 -10.96 -6.20 -5.44
N GLY A 117 -12.24 -6.51 -5.23
CA GLY A 117 -13.01 -6.01 -4.09
C GLY A 117 -13.12 -4.50 -4.00
N GLY A 118 -13.00 -3.79 -5.14
CA GLY A 118 -13.02 -2.33 -5.24
C GLY A 118 -11.66 -1.64 -5.11
N LEU A 119 -10.58 -2.37 -4.87
CA LEU A 119 -9.21 -1.81 -4.76
C LEU A 119 -8.68 -1.26 -6.09
N GLN A 120 -9.27 -1.67 -7.21
CA GLN A 120 -8.93 -1.15 -8.54
C GLN A 120 -9.46 0.26 -8.81
N PHE A 121 -10.37 0.78 -7.99
CA PHE A 121 -10.98 2.12 -8.09
C PHE A 121 -10.44 3.05 -7.00
N GLN A 122 -9.13 3.17 -6.90
CA GLN A 122 -8.50 3.87 -5.80
C GLN A 122 -8.70 5.39 -5.88
N ILE A 123 -8.74 5.95 -7.10
CA ILE A 123 -9.03 7.37 -7.33
C ILE A 123 -10.42 7.70 -6.79
N GLU A 124 -11.44 6.93 -7.18
CA GLU A 124 -12.82 7.12 -6.74
C GLU A 124 -12.97 6.93 -5.23
N HIS A 125 -12.24 5.96 -4.67
CA HIS A 125 -12.24 5.73 -3.23
C HIS A 125 -11.66 6.93 -2.47
N HIS A 126 -10.60 7.54 -2.96
CA HIS A 126 -10.01 8.74 -2.36
C HIS A 126 -10.92 9.97 -2.51
N LEU A 127 -11.53 10.15 -3.67
CA LEU A 127 -12.43 11.28 -3.93
C LEU A 127 -13.76 11.13 -3.17
N PHE A 128 -14.26 9.90 -3.04
CA PHE A 128 -15.59 9.61 -2.48
C PHE A 128 -15.56 8.41 -1.53
N PRO A 129 -14.86 8.49 -0.39
CA PRO A 129 -14.60 7.34 0.50
C PRO A 129 -15.86 6.73 1.12
N ARG A 130 -17.00 7.43 1.06
CA ARG A 130 -18.29 6.93 1.58
C ARG A 130 -19.13 6.19 0.55
N VAL A 131 -18.73 6.18 -0.72
CA VAL A 131 -19.44 5.44 -1.75
C VAL A 131 -19.23 3.94 -1.55
N PRO A 132 -20.29 3.13 -1.53
CA PRO A 132 -20.18 1.68 -1.45
C PRO A 132 -19.37 1.12 -2.64
N ARG A 133 -18.49 0.15 -2.39
CA ARG A 133 -17.54 -0.36 -3.38
C ARG A 133 -18.17 -0.87 -4.67
N HIS A 134 -19.37 -1.44 -4.60
CA HIS A 134 -20.10 -1.92 -5.78
C HIS A 134 -20.57 -0.79 -6.73
N ASN A 135 -20.57 0.46 -6.27
CA ASN A 135 -20.93 1.62 -7.09
C ASN A 135 -19.69 2.34 -7.67
N LEU A 136 -18.46 1.97 -7.26
CA LEU A 136 -17.25 2.69 -7.68
C LEU A 136 -17.04 2.64 -9.20
N ARG A 137 -17.42 1.57 -9.89
CA ARG A 137 -17.34 1.48 -11.34
C ARG A 137 -18.21 2.53 -12.06
N GLU A 138 -19.38 2.84 -11.52
CA GLU A 138 -20.23 3.89 -12.07
C GLU A 138 -19.66 5.28 -11.76
N VAL A 139 -19.11 5.46 -10.55
CA VAL A 139 -18.42 6.70 -10.17
C VAL A 139 -17.20 6.94 -11.06
N GLN A 140 -16.43 5.90 -11.39
CA GLN A 140 -15.29 5.99 -12.30
C GLN A 140 -15.67 6.58 -13.66
N LYS A 141 -16.80 6.15 -14.23
CA LYS A 141 -17.28 6.71 -15.50
C LYS A 141 -17.52 8.21 -15.41
N LEU A 142 -18.08 8.67 -14.29
CA LEU A 142 -18.33 10.10 -14.04
C LEU A 142 -17.03 10.89 -13.81
N VAL A 143 -16.12 10.34 -13.02
CA VAL A 143 -14.79 10.96 -12.76
C VAL A 143 -14.00 11.06 -14.06
N LYS A 144 -13.93 10.00 -14.87
CA LYS A 144 -13.27 10.03 -16.18
C LYS A 144 -13.88 11.07 -17.11
N ALA A 145 -15.20 11.18 -17.16
CA ALA A 145 -15.88 12.18 -17.98
C ALA A 145 -15.55 13.62 -17.50
N PHE A 146 -15.49 13.84 -16.20
CA PHE A 146 -15.10 15.10 -15.60
C PHE A 146 -13.63 15.43 -15.91
N CYS A 147 -12.70 14.51 -15.67
CA CYS A 147 -11.29 14.70 -15.97
C CYS A 147 -11.07 15.05 -17.46
N LYS A 148 -11.75 14.35 -18.35
CA LYS A 148 -11.69 14.65 -19.80
C LYS A 148 -12.22 16.06 -20.13
N LYS A 149 -13.30 16.50 -19.50
CA LYS A 149 -13.86 17.84 -19.69
C LYS A 149 -12.92 18.94 -19.21
N GLU A 150 -12.29 18.74 -18.06
CA GLU A 150 -11.41 19.73 -17.42
C GLU A 150 -9.93 19.60 -17.88
N GLY A 151 -9.62 18.68 -18.81
CA GLY A 151 -8.25 18.46 -19.30
C GLY A 151 -7.29 17.91 -18.23
N LEU A 152 -7.82 17.18 -17.25
CA LEU A 152 -7.05 16.55 -16.18
C LEU A 152 -6.61 15.16 -16.59
N HIS A 153 -5.40 14.78 -16.17
CA HIS A 153 -4.88 13.43 -16.39
C HIS A 153 -5.52 12.46 -15.41
N PHE A 154 -6.08 11.36 -15.94
CA PHE A 154 -6.59 10.24 -15.17
C PHE A 154 -5.71 9.02 -15.44
N HIS A 155 -4.93 8.59 -14.44
CA HIS A 155 -4.00 7.49 -14.61
C HIS A 155 -4.68 6.15 -14.35
N GLU A 156 -4.78 5.35 -15.41
CA GLU A 156 -5.34 4.00 -15.34
C GLU A 156 -4.52 3.07 -16.22
N VAL A 157 -4.10 1.95 -15.68
CA VAL A 157 -3.32 0.95 -16.42
C VAL A 157 -3.76 -0.47 -16.04
N GLY A 158 -3.49 -1.42 -16.91
CA GLY A 158 -3.72 -2.83 -16.59
C GLY A 158 -2.82 -3.33 -15.45
N PHE A 159 -3.27 -4.37 -14.75
CA PHE A 159 -2.59 -4.92 -13.56
C PHE A 159 -1.10 -5.25 -13.79
N MET A 160 -0.75 -5.87 -14.92
CA MET A 160 0.64 -6.22 -15.22
C MET A 160 1.50 -4.98 -15.49
N GLN A 161 0.93 -4.00 -16.21
CA GLN A 161 1.62 -2.75 -16.49
C GLN A 161 1.86 -1.96 -15.21
N GLY A 162 0.87 -1.81 -14.34
CA GLY A 162 1.03 -1.12 -13.05
C GLY A 162 2.12 -1.78 -12.19
N ASN A 163 2.19 -3.13 -12.14
CA ASN A 163 3.28 -3.81 -11.44
C ASN A 163 4.66 -3.51 -12.06
N ALA A 164 4.75 -3.39 -13.39
CA ALA A 164 6.00 -3.00 -14.05
C ALA A 164 6.40 -1.57 -13.69
N GLU A 165 5.44 -0.64 -13.63
CA GLU A 165 5.66 0.75 -13.20
C GLU A 165 6.15 0.82 -11.74
N VAL A 166 5.56 0.05 -10.82
CA VAL A 166 6.05 -0.05 -9.42
C VAL A 166 7.50 -0.53 -9.37
N ILE A 167 7.83 -1.59 -10.11
CA ILE A 167 9.21 -2.12 -10.15
C ILE A 167 10.17 -1.08 -10.71
N ALA A 168 9.77 -0.38 -11.79
CA ALA A 168 10.58 0.68 -12.39
C ALA A 168 10.79 1.85 -11.41
N GLY A 169 9.74 2.29 -10.70
CA GLY A 169 9.82 3.33 -9.67
C GLY A 169 10.75 2.95 -8.53
N LEU A 170 10.63 1.72 -8.00
CA LEU A 170 11.52 1.21 -6.96
C LEU A 170 12.98 1.15 -7.44
N TYR A 171 13.22 0.76 -8.70
CA TYR A 171 14.55 0.74 -9.28
C TYR A 171 15.15 2.15 -9.39
N GLN A 172 14.38 3.13 -9.87
CA GLN A 172 14.81 4.53 -9.95
C GLN A 172 15.11 5.11 -8.55
N THR A 173 14.25 4.84 -7.58
CA THR A 173 14.46 5.24 -6.18
C THR A 173 15.74 4.63 -5.61
N ALA A 174 16.01 3.36 -5.88
CA ALA A 174 17.23 2.69 -5.45
C ALA A 174 18.49 3.30 -6.10
N LEU A 175 18.42 3.66 -7.40
CA LEU A 175 19.51 4.37 -8.08
C LEU A 175 19.74 5.76 -7.50
N ALA A 176 18.69 6.52 -7.24
CA ALA A 176 18.76 7.83 -6.62
C ALA A 176 19.37 7.76 -5.21
N ALA A 177 18.93 6.80 -4.40
CA ALA A 177 19.48 6.55 -3.07
C ALA A 177 20.98 6.16 -3.10
N ARG A 178 21.40 5.41 -4.14
CA ARG A 178 22.81 5.04 -4.33
C ARG A 178 23.69 6.22 -4.73
N ALA A 179 23.11 7.20 -5.43
CA ALA A 179 23.81 8.41 -5.87
C ALA A 179 23.98 9.47 -4.78
N LEU A 180 23.26 9.33 -3.65
CA LEU A 180 23.36 10.28 -2.53
C LEU A 180 24.76 10.22 -1.90
N PRO A 181 25.33 11.39 -1.50
CA PRO A 181 26.59 11.44 -0.75
C PRO A 181 26.47 10.62 0.54
N ARG A 182 27.48 9.80 0.82
CA ARG A 182 27.54 8.98 2.04
C ARG A 182 28.04 9.78 3.25
N ASP A 183 27.66 11.04 3.35
CA ASP A 183 27.92 11.82 4.55
C ASP A 183 26.96 11.40 5.68
N GLY A 184 27.40 11.57 6.95
CA GLY A 184 26.60 11.14 8.10
C GLY A 184 25.24 11.85 8.20
N GLN A 185 25.10 13.05 7.63
CA GLN A 185 23.85 13.82 7.62
C GLN A 185 22.85 13.27 6.59
N SER A 186 23.31 12.91 5.38
CA SER A 186 22.46 12.32 4.35
C SER A 186 21.94 10.94 4.75
N VAL A 187 22.80 10.12 5.39
CA VAL A 187 22.40 8.82 5.95
C VAL A 187 21.41 8.99 7.11
N LYS A 188 21.57 10.03 7.94
CA LYS A 188 20.64 10.32 9.03
C LYS A 188 19.29 10.78 8.50
N ARG A 189 19.26 11.68 7.50
CA ARG A 189 18.01 12.11 6.82
C ARG A 189 17.29 10.96 6.14
N LEU A 190 18.01 10.07 5.44
CA LEU A 190 17.45 8.85 4.86
C LEU A 190 16.83 7.93 5.91
N LYS A 191 17.51 7.72 7.04
CA LYS A 191 16.97 6.91 8.14
C LYS A 191 15.75 7.58 8.79
N GLU A 192 15.78 8.89 8.97
CA GLU A 192 14.66 9.64 9.54
C GLU A 192 13.46 9.69 8.58
N SER A 193 13.67 9.90 7.27
CA SER A 193 12.64 9.82 6.23
C SER A 193 12.07 8.40 6.11
N TRP A 194 12.94 7.39 6.04
CA TRP A 194 12.52 5.99 5.88
C TRP A 194 11.74 5.46 7.09
N THR A 195 12.19 5.80 8.29
CA THR A 195 11.46 5.44 9.52
C THR A 195 10.15 6.23 9.61
N TRP A 196 10.13 7.49 9.20
CA TRP A 196 8.93 8.31 9.22
C TRP A 196 7.87 7.80 8.22
N GLU A 197 8.28 7.52 6.97
CA GLU A 197 7.39 6.97 5.93
C GLU A 197 6.92 5.55 6.25
N MET A 198 7.77 4.71 6.86
CA MET A 198 7.37 3.37 7.32
C MET A 198 6.32 3.38 8.44
N PHE A 199 6.34 4.39 9.31
CA PHE A 199 5.45 4.46 10.46
C PHE A 199 4.24 5.38 10.27
N ASN A 200 4.25 6.25 9.25
CA ASN A 200 3.17 7.18 8.95
C ASN A 200 2.52 6.93 7.58
N ALA A 201 2.62 5.73 7.04
CA ALA A 201 1.79 5.29 5.91
C ALA A 201 0.33 5.07 6.38
N GLU A 202 -0.23 6.09 7.03
CA GLU A 202 -1.66 6.21 7.22
C GLU A 202 -2.22 6.86 5.95
N GLY A 203 -2.84 6.00 5.10
CA GLY A 203 -3.61 6.41 3.95
C GLY A 203 -4.96 7.00 4.34
#